data_650229e38e566ccd65e28812839a3b43
#
_entry.id   650229e38e566ccd65e28812839a3b43
#
_cell.length_a   1.000
_cell.length_b   1.000
_cell.length_c   1.000
_cell.angle_alpha   90.00
_cell.angle_beta   90.00
_cell.angle_gamma   90.00
#
_symmetry.space_group_name_H-M   'P 1'
#
loop_
_entity.id
_entity.type
_entity.pdbx_description
1 polymer ?
#
loop_
_entity_poly.entity_id
_entity_poly.type
_entity_poly.pdbx_seq_one_letter_code
_entity_poly.pdbx_strand_id
1 'polypeptide(L)'
;MDRRNTVFKINNFYDNPNIEIKEEKGPFKVLEYQKNLSVDKNFAMSEYFSSKMQIRKRQLSCDLSISPVTSQTGAMQWMVGDVELTSGIKGIGDFFSKSIKGSVTKESAVKPEYRGSGRVILEPTYKHIILIDLAEWNNSIVLEDGYFLACT
;
A
#
# COMPACT_ATOMS: atom_id res chain seq x y z
N MET A 1 3.00 -15.02 27.17
CA MET A 1 1.81 -14.33 26.63
C MET A 1 1.92 -14.41 25.12
N ASP A 2 1.12 -15.27 24.50
CA ASP A 2 1.23 -15.58 23.06
C ASP A 2 0.68 -14.41 22.26
N ARG A 3 1.54 -13.62 21.61
CA ARG A 3 1.18 -12.44 20.81
C ARG A 3 0.59 -12.78 19.43
N ARG A 4 0.39 -14.08 19.12
CA ARG A 4 0.04 -14.56 17.77
C ARG A 4 -1.43 -14.50 17.42
N ASN A 5 -2.30 -13.94 18.27
CA ASN A 5 -3.74 -13.87 18.02
C ASN A 5 -4.33 -12.49 18.27
N THR A 6 -3.70 -11.43 17.80
CA THR A 6 -4.40 -10.13 17.77
C THR A 6 -5.40 -10.16 16.62
N VAL A 7 -6.61 -10.62 16.92
CA VAL A 7 -7.71 -10.57 15.95
C VAL A 7 -8.17 -9.11 15.86
N PHE A 8 -7.76 -8.42 14.82
CA PHE A 8 -8.33 -7.12 14.46
C PHE A 8 -9.37 -7.30 13.37
N LYS A 9 -10.38 -6.46 13.34
CA LYS A 9 -11.40 -6.42 12.30
C LYS A 9 -11.45 -5.04 11.69
N ILE A 10 -11.29 -4.97 10.37
CA ILE A 10 -11.49 -3.75 9.60
C ILE A 10 -12.91 -3.82 9.04
N ASN A 11 -13.81 -2.99 9.55
CA ASN A 11 -15.18 -2.91 9.08
C ASN A 11 -15.29 -1.93 7.92
N ASN A 12 -16.21 -2.21 7.00
CA ASN A 12 -16.56 -1.32 5.89
C ASN A 12 -15.34 -0.95 5.01
N PHE A 13 -14.45 -1.90 4.80
CA PHE A 13 -13.28 -1.73 3.96
C PHE A 13 -13.32 -2.71 2.79
N TYR A 14 -13.16 -4.03 3.03
CA TYR A 14 -13.28 -5.03 1.97
C TYR A 14 -14.73 -5.36 1.62
N ASP A 15 -15.64 -5.13 2.54
CA ASP A 15 -17.10 -5.33 2.43
C ASP A 15 -17.86 -4.04 2.10
N ASN A 16 -17.16 -2.99 1.69
CA ASN A 16 -17.75 -1.72 1.29
C ASN A 16 -18.29 -1.80 -0.15
N PRO A 17 -19.56 -1.48 -0.41
CA PRO A 17 -20.13 -1.54 -1.77
C PRO A 17 -19.51 -0.52 -2.75
N ASN A 18 -18.75 0.45 -2.25
CA ASN A 18 -18.02 1.42 -3.08
C ASN A 18 -16.56 1.03 -3.32
N ILE A 19 -16.13 -0.16 -2.89
CA ILE A 19 -14.78 -0.68 -3.11
C ILE A 19 -14.88 -2.02 -3.81
N GLU A 20 -14.13 -2.21 -4.87
CA GLU A 20 -14.00 -3.45 -5.60
C GLU A 20 -12.58 -3.99 -5.47
N ILE A 21 -12.43 -5.28 -5.17
CA ILE A 21 -11.13 -5.95 -5.23
C ILE A 21 -10.88 -6.32 -6.69
N LYS A 22 -9.95 -5.64 -7.34
CA LYS A 22 -9.63 -5.84 -8.77
C LYS A 22 -8.70 -7.01 -9.00
N GLU A 23 -7.77 -7.22 -8.10
CA GLU A 23 -6.75 -8.26 -8.22
C GLU A 23 -6.28 -8.68 -6.84
N GLU A 24 -5.98 -9.96 -6.68
CA GLU A 24 -5.42 -10.53 -5.46
C GLU A 24 -4.33 -11.54 -5.82
N LYS A 25 -3.13 -11.37 -5.26
CA LYS A 25 -2.00 -12.28 -5.47
C LYS A 25 -1.08 -12.27 -4.23
N GLY A 26 -0.87 -13.43 -3.63
CA GLY A 26 -0.08 -13.55 -2.40
C GLY A 26 -0.62 -12.64 -1.29
N PRO A 27 0.23 -11.80 -0.67
CA PRO A 27 -0.23 -10.89 0.39
C PRO A 27 -0.96 -9.65 -0.14
N PHE A 28 -1.01 -9.43 -1.45
CA PHE A 28 -1.50 -8.20 -2.06
C PHE A 28 -2.95 -8.28 -2.51
N LYS A 29 -3.72 -7.24 -2.20
CA LYS A 29 -5.06 -6.97 -2.74
C LYS A 29 -5.08 -5.56 -3.31
N VAL A 30 -5.44 -5.47 -4.59
CA VAL A 30 -5.66 -4.18 -5.26
C VAL A 30 -7.12 -3.79 -5.10
N LEU A 31 -7.36 -2.71 -4.38
CA LEU A 31 -8.67 -2.13 -4.15
C LEU A 31 -8.91 -1.00 -5.15
N GLU A 32 -10.08 -0.93 -5.74
CA GLU A 32 -10.51 0.17 -6.60
C GLU A 32 -11.75 0.83 -6.02
N TYR A 33 -11.71 2.14 -5.83
CA TYR A 33 -12.81 2.92 -5.30
C TYR A 33 -13.79 3.28 -6.41
N GLN A 34 -14.99 2.73 -6.33
CA GLN A 34 -16.07 3.01 -7.30
C GLN A 34 -16.62 4.42 -7.12
N LYS A 35 -16.53 4.96 -5.90
CA LYS A 35 -16.86 6.35 -5.56
C LYS A 35 -15.82 6.90 -4.59
N ASN A 36 -15.38 8.12 -4.82
CA ASN A 36 -14.54 8.84 -3.88
C ASN A 36 -15.44 9.67 -2.94
N LEU A 37 -15.77 9.08 -1.78
CA LEU A 37 -16.65 9.73 -0.79
C LEU A 37 -15.93 10.74 0.10
N SER A 38 -14.61 10.90 -0.07
CA SER A 38 -13.78 11.85 0.70
C SER A 38 -13.45 13.12 -0.07
N VAL A 39 -14.09 13.35 -1.21
CA VAL A 39 -13.85 14.52 -2.04
C VAL A 39 -14.52 15.77 -1.43
N ASP A 40 -13.82 16.89 -1.47
CA ASP A 40 -14.39 18.19 -1.14
C ASP A 40 -15.46 18.59 -2.17
N LYS A 41 -16.49 19.32 -1.72
CA LYS A 41 -17.60 19.75 -2.57
C LYS A 41 -17.18 20.54 -3.82
N ASN A 42 -16.05 21.25 -3.74
CA ASN A 42 -15.56 22.07 -4.86
C ASN A 42 -14.97 21.19 -5.97
N PHE A 43 -14.59 19.97 -5.67
CA PHE A 43 -14.05 18.98 -6.63
C PHE A 43 -15.06 17.89 -7.00
N ALA A 44 -16.28 17.91 -6.45
CA ALA A 44 -17.28 16.87 -6.66
C ALA A 44 -17.64 16.68 -8.13
N MET A 45 -17.71 17.75 -8.92
CA MET A 45 -17.96 17.69 -10.36
C MET A 45 -16.81 16.99 -11.11
N SER A 46 -15.58 17.36 -10.80
CA SER A 46 -14.38 16.74 -11.40
C SER A 46 -14.32 15.25 -11.09
N GLU A 47 -14.55 14.86 -9.84
CA GLU A 47 -14.59 13.46 -9.43
C GLU A 47 -15.72 12.68 -10.10
N TYR A 48 -16.89 13.28 -10.26
CA TYR A 48 -18.01 12.67 -10.97
C TYR A 48 -17.64 12.34 -12.42
N PHE A 49 -17.06 13.29 -13.15
CA PHE A 49 -16.65 13.04 -14.54
C PHE A 49 -15.47 12.08 -14.63
N SER A 50 -14.50 12.17 -13.74
CA SER A 50 -13.40 11.20 -13.65
C SER A 50 -13.93 9.78 -13.48
N SER A 51 -14.88 9.59 -12.57
CA SER A 51 -15.52 8.28 -12.37
C SER A 51 -16.25 7.79 -13.62
N LYS A 52 -16.94 8.67 -14.37
CA LYS A 52 -17.58 8.31 -15.66
C LYS A 52 -16.57 7.88 -16.72
N MET A 53 -15.38 8.45 -16.70
CA MET A 53 -14.27 8.09 -17.59
C MET A 53 -13.45 6.90 -17.10
N GLN A 54 -13.88 6.22 -16.03
CA GLN A 54 -13.17 5.11 -15.40
C GLN A 54 -11.80 5.50 -14.76
N ILE A 55 -11.60 6.79 -14.50
CA ILE A 55 -10.44 7.29 -13.75
C ILE A 55 -10.78 7.15 -12.26
N ARG A 56 -10.25 6.12 -11.61
CA ARG A 56 -10.60 5.73 -10.25
C ARG A 56 -9.36 5.64 -9.37
N LYS A 57 -9.52 5.93 -8.09
CA LYS A 57 -8.47 5.69 -7.09
C LYS A 57 -8.31 4.20 -6.86
N ARG A 58 -7.05 3.77 -6.74
CA ARG A 58 -6.67 2.42 -6.36
C ARG A 58 -5.78 2.45 -5.14
N GLN A 59 -5.83 1.40 -4.37
CA GLN A 59 -5.06 1.28 -3.14
C GLN A 59 -4.56 -0.14 -2.99
N LEU A 60 -3.35 -0.32 -2.47
CA LEU A 60 -2.79 -1.63 -2.20
C LEU A 60 -2.93 -1.95 -0.71
N SER A 61 -3.53 -3.10 -0.43
CA SER A 61 -3.57 -3.71 0.89
C SER A 61 -2.62 -4.89 0.93
N CYS A 62 -1.79 -4.96 1.97
CA CYS A 62 -0.77 -5.98 2.17
C CYS A 62 -1.06 -6.76 3.44
N ASP A 63 -1.22 -8.08 3.33
CA ASP A 63 -1.45 -8.99 4.46
C ASP A 63 -0.11 -9.61 4.92
N LEU A 64 0.42 -9.11 6.02
CA LEU A 64 1.71 -9.55 6.54
C LEU A 64 1.69 -10.95 7.16
N SER A 65 0.52 -11.52 7.42
CA SER A 65 0.40 -12.90 7.89
C SER A 65 0.78 -13.92 6.79
N ILE A 66 0.73 -13.50 5.53
CA ILE A 66 1.09 -14.33 4.37
C ILE A 66 2.60 -14.21 4.07
N SER A 67 3.14 -12.99 4.03
CA SER A 67 4.55 -12.73 3.75
C SER A 67 4.96 -11.33 4.23
N PRO A 68 6.24 -11.14 4.63
CA PRO A 68 6.81 -9.81 4.76
C PRO A 68 6.69 -9.01 3.46
N VAL A 69 6.53 -7.70 3.59
CA VAL A 69 6.35 -6.80 2.44
C VAL A 69 7.32 -5.63 2.54
N THR A 70 8.06 -5.41 1.47
CA THR A 70 8.88 -4.20 1.29
C THR A 70 8.12 -3.22 0.41
N SER A 71 8.00 -1.97 0.84
CA SER A 71 7.29 -0.94 0.07
C SER A 71 8.19 0.21 -0.36
N GLN A 72 7.70 1.01 -1.30
CA GLN A 72 8.28 2.32 -1.59
C GLN A 72 8.26 3.20 -0.34
N THR A 73 9.32 3.93 -0.12
CA THR A 73 9.44 4.88 1.00
C THR A 73 8.32 5.93 0.92
N GLY A 74 7.63 6.13 2.04
CA GLY A 74 6.51 7.08 2.12
C GLY A 74 5.19 6.58 1.53
N ALA A 75 5.12 5.35 1.04
CA ALA A 75 3.90 4.81 0.46
C ALA A 75 2.88 4.31 1.51
N MET A 76 3.29 4.07 2.75
CA MET A 76 2.40 3.59 3.80
C MET A 76 1.46 4.71 4.25
N GLN A 77 0.15 4.46 4.20
CA GLN A 77 -0.87 5.34 4.74
C GLN A 77 -1.21 4.99 6.19
N TRP A 78 -1.51 3.74 6.45
CA TRP A 78 -1.77 3.23 7.79
C TRP A 78 -1.50 1.73 7.90
N MET A 79 -1.36 1.26 9.13
CA MET A 79 -1.18 -0.16 9.43
C MET A 79 -1.98 -0.54 10.68
N VAL A 80 -2.29 -1.84 10.81
CA VAL A 80 -3.07 -2.38 11.93
C VAL A 80 -2.60 -3.79 12.26
N GLY A 81 -2.72 -4.17 13.52
CA GLY A 81 -2.30 -5.47 14.03
C GLY A 81 -0.85 -5.45 14.55
N ASP A 82 -0.27 -6.63 14.68
CA ASP A 82 1.13 -6.79 15.11
C ASP A 82 2.05 -6.59 13.90
N VAL A 83 2.53 -5.36 13.74
CA VAL A 83 3.38 -4.95 12.62
C VAL A 83 4.71 -4.43 13.14
N GLU A 84 5.77 -5.08 12.70
CA GLU A 84 7.15 -4.63 12.91
C GLU A 84 7.68 -3.97 11.65
N LEU A 85 8.25 -2.78 11.81
CA LEU A 85 8.95 -2.08 10.74
C LEU A 85 10.44 -2.34 10.87
N THR A 86 11.03 -2.95 9.85
CA THR A 86 12.47 -3.08 9.72
C THR A 86 12.95 -2.22 8.55
N SER A 87 13.88 -1.34 8.83
CA SER A 87 14.67 -0.69 7.78
C SER A 87 16.06 -1.31 7.86
N GLY A 88 16.72 -1.53 6.75
CA GLY A 88 18.13 -1.96 6.73
C GLY A 88 19.10 -0.99 7.44
N ILE A 89 18.56 0.02 8.15
CA ILE A 89 19.29 1.00 8.94
C ILE A 89 19.04 0.70 10.42
N LYS A 90 20.10 0.62 11.20
CA LYS A 90 20.03 0.46 12.65
C LYS A 90 19.27 1.63 13.29
N GLY A 91 18.09 1.37 13.84
CA GLY A 91 17.31 2.30 14.65
C GLY A 91 16.02 2.83 13.97
N ILE A 92 14.88 2.33 14.43
CA ILE A 92 13.54 2.75 13.96
C ILE A 92 13.32 4.26 14.16
N GLY A 93 13.86 4.85 15.26
CA GLY A 93 13.78 6.27 15.58
C GLY A 93 14.46 7.17 14.54
N ASP A 94 15.55 6.72 13.94
CA ASP A 94 16.30 7.48 12.93
C ASP A 94 15.58 7.51 11.56
N PHE A 95 14.84 6.47 11.23
CA PHE A 95 14.07 6.41 9.99
C PHE A 95 12.92 7.42 9.99
N PHE A 96 12.12 7.44 11.06
CA PHE A 96 11.02 8.40 11.20
C PHE A 96 11.53 9.84 11.26
N SER A 97 12.61 10.12 11.97
CA SER A 97 13.14 11.47 12.07
C SER A 97 13.75 12.00 10.75
N LYS A 98 14.29 11.12 9.91
CA LYS A 98 14.82 11.48 8.59
C LYS A 98 13.73 11.63 7.55
N SER A 99 12.67 10.82 7.60
CA SER A 99 11.49 10.95 6.72
C SER A 99 10.73 12.26 6.96
N ILE A 100 10.66 12.73 8.21
CA ILE A 100 9.97 13.98 8.59
C ILE A 100 10.79 15.23 8.19
N LYS A 101 12.11 15.12 8.07
CA LYS A 101 12.99 16.28 7.77
C LYS A 101 13.14 16.60 6.28
N GLY A 102 12.26 16.12 5.42
CA GLY A 102 12.06 16.62 4.05
C GLY A 102 13.23 16.40 3.07
N SER A 103 14.20 15.54 3.40
CA SER A 103 15.39 15.31 2.58
C SER A 103 15.44 13.91 1.93
N VAL A 104 14.34 13.17 1.99
CA VAL A 104 14.26 11.88 1.30
C VAL A 104 13.65 12.14 -0.06
N THR A 105 14.46 12.12 -1.09
CA THR A 105 13.98 12.01 -2.47
C THR A 105 13.05 10.83 -2.57
N LYS A 106 12.04 10.87 -3.44
CA LYS A 106 11.06 9.76 -3.65
C LYS A 106 11.71 8.40 -3.90
N GLU A 107 13.01 8.35 -4.04
CA GLU A 107 13.89 7.24 -4.38
C GLU A 107 14.94 6.94 -3.32
N SER A 108 14.54 7.03 -2.05
CA SER A 108 15.43 6.57 -0.99
C SER A 108 15.88 5.13 -1.30
N ALA A 109 17.20 4.91 -1.31
CA ALA A 109 17.80 3.59 -1.48
C ALA A 109 17.37 2.61 -0.36
N VAL A 110 16.78 3.14 0.73
CA VAL A 110 16.29 2.37 1.86
C VAL A 110 14.79 2.28 1.76
N LYS A 111 14.30 1.09 1.45
CA LYS A 111 12.88 0.76 1.41
C LYS A 111 12.47 0.11 2.72
N PRO A 112 11.36 0.56 3.36
CA PRO A 112 10.87 -0.07 4.59
C PRO A 112 10.33 -1.48 4.31
N GLU A 113 10.68 -2.42 5.17
CA GLU A 113 10.11 -3.77 5.19
C GLU A 113 9.21 -3.90 6.41
N TYR A 114 8.00 -4.41 6.20
CA TYR A 114 6.99 -4.68 7.20
C TYR A 114 6.86 -6.18 7.42
N ARG A 115 6.85 -6.61 8.68
CA ARG A 115 6.72 -8.00 9.09
C ARG A 115 5.68 -8.15 10.19
N GLY A 116 5.21 -9.36 10.43
CA GLY A 116 4.29 -9.68 11.52
C GLY A 116 3.00 -10.32 11.08
N SER A 117 1.92 -10.12 11.83
CA SER A 117 0.59 -10.67 11.55
C SER A 117 -0.48 -9.59 11.36
N GLY A 118 -0.05 -8.41 10.92
CA GLY A 118 -0.91 -7.25 10.67
C GLY A 118 -1.19 -7.02 9.19
N ARG A 119 -1.74 -5.83 8.92
CA ARG A 119 -1.95 -5.33 7.57
C ARG A 119 -1.32 -3.96 7.40
N VAL A 120 -0.78 -3.74 6.23
CA VAL A 120 -0.29 -2.43 5.79
C VAL A 120 -1.11 -1.99 4.59
N ILE A 121 -1.60 -0.76 4.65
CA ILE A 121 -2.38 -0.15 3.58
C ILE A 121 -1.55 1.01 3.03
N LEU A 122 -1.33 1.00 1.74
CA LEU A 122 -0.53 2.03 1.08
C LEU A 122 -1.41 3.22 0.66
N GLU A 123 -0.79 4.36 0.36
CA GLU A 123 -1.50 5.56 -0.10
C GLU A 123 -2.30 5.30 -1.38
N PRO A 124 -3.53 5.81 -1.48
CA PRO A 124 -4.32 5.68 -2.69
C PRO A 124 -3.71 6.48 -3.85
N THR A 125 -3.84 5.93 -5.05
CA THR A 125 -3.32 6.53 -6.29
C THR A 125 -4.32 6.42 -7.43
N TYR A 126 -4.25 7.32 -8.41
CA TYR A 126 -4.97 7.19 -9.69
C TYR A 126 -4.20 6.35 -10.72
N LYS A 127 -2.96 5.96 -10.42
CA LYS A 127 -2.19 5.04 -11.28
C LYS A 127 -2.81 3.64 -11.21
N HIS A 128 -2.66 2.88 -12.29
CA HIS A 128 -2.95 1.45 -12.27
C HIS A 128 -1.92 0.72 -11.39
N ILE A 129 -2.40 -0.20 -10.57
CA ILE A 129 -1.56 -1.11 -9.79
C ILE A 129 -1.66 -2.47 -10.46
N ILE A 130 -0.51 -3.03 -10.81
CA ILE A 130 -0.38 -4.32 -11.49
C ILE A 130 0.42 -5.24 -10.57
N LEU A 131 -0.09 -6.45 -10.34
CA LEU A 131 0.60 -7.48 -9.56
C LEU A 131 1.37 -8.40 -10.52
N ILE A 132 2.69 -8.39 -10.43
CA ILE A 132 3.58 -9.16 -11.30
C ILE A 132 4.17 -10.34 -10.52
N ASP A 133 4.07 -11.54 -11.09
CA ASP A 133 4.82 -12.70 -10.63
C ASP A 133 6.15 -12.78 -11.37
N LEU A 134 7.23 -12.55 -10.67
CA LEU A 134 8.55 -12.58 -11.31
C LEU A 134 8.94 -13.96 -11.83
N ALA A 135 8.36 -15.05 -11.30
CA ALA A 135 8.60 -16.40 -11.82
C ALA A 135 8.13 -16.53 -13.28
N GLU A 136 7.09 -15.79 -13.67
CA GLU A 136 6.59 -15.72 -15.07
C GLU A 136 7.47 -14.84 -15.97
N TRP A 137 8.40 -14.06 -15.37
CA TRP A 137 9.23 -13.05 -16.04
C TRP A 137 10.73 -13.31 -15.86
N ASN A 138 11.15 -14.59 -15.89
CA ASN A 138 12.53 -15.02 -15.68
C ASN A 138 13.16 -14.47 -14.37
N ASN A 139 12.34 -14.31 -13.33
CA ASN A 139 12.70 -13.79 -12.00
C ASN A 139 13.33 -12.39 -12.03
N SER A 140 13.06 -11.59 -13.04
CA SER A 140 13.64 -10.26 -13.16
C SER A 140 12.73 -9.30 -13.92
N ILE A 141 12.68 -8.06 -13.45
CA ILE A 141 12.06 -6.94 -14.15
C ILE A 141 12.88 -5.68 -13.90
N VAL A 142 13.02 -4.83 -14.91
CA VAL A 142 13.60 -3.50 -14.79
C VAL A 142 12.48 -2.48 -14.88
N LEU A 143 12.39 -1.62 -13.90
CA LEU A 143 11.39 -0.56 -13.83
C LEU A 143 12.10 0.79 -13.80
N GLU A 144 11.50 1.78 -14.44
CA GLU A 144 11.89 3.17 -14.25
C GLU A 144 11.48 3.63 -12.85
N ASP A 145 12.18 4.64 -12.34
CA ASP A 145 11.93 5.25 -11.05
C ASP A 145 10.46 5.68 -10.89
N GLY A 146 9.90 5.41 -9.70
CA GLY A 146 8.50 5.73 -9.37
C GLY A 146 7.45 4.72 -9.86
N TYR A 147 7.86 3.60 -10.48
CA TYR A 147 6.94 2.50 -10.83
C TYR A 147 6.93 1.38 -9.79
N PHE A 148 7.95 1.28 -8.95
CA PHE A 148 7.94 0.33 -7.83
C PHE A 148 7.00 0.82 -6.73
N LEU A 149 6.10 -0.06 -6.28
CA LEU A 149 5.19 0.22 -5.16
C LEU A 149 5.49 -0.68 -3.95
N ALA A 150 5.51 -1.99 -4.14
CA ALA A 150 5.82 -2.98 -3.11
C ALA A 150 6.24 -4.32 -3.72
N CYS A 151 6.94 -5.15 -2.91
CA CYS A 151 7.24 -6.54 -3.23
C CYS A 151 7.28 -7.42 -1.97
N THR A 152 7.28 -8.74 -2.15
CA THR A 152 7.57 -9.77 -1.14
C THR A 152 8.99 -10.26 -1.28
#